data_ebe966b892f1abb23464e7e96a3b814e
#
_entry.id   ebe966b892f1abb23464e7e96a3b814e
#
_cell.length_a   1.000
_cell.length_b   1.000
_cell.length_c   1.000
_cell.angle_alpha   90.00
_cell.angle_beta   90.00
_cell.angle_gamma   90.00
#
_symmetry.space_group_name_H-M   'P 1'
#
loop_
_entity.id
_entity.type
_entity.pdbx_description
1 polymer ?
#
loop_
_entity_poly.entity_id
_entity_poly.type
_entity_poly.pdbx_seq_one_letter_code
_entity_poly.pdbx_strand_id
1 'polypeptide(L)'
;MVPSNGKELKAYTGKVVRAEVTPYFELVGEPKALDESVSPETAKKVFEAVSSTLSGLYPKQAVAQGDTWEDTVFGDNKAKSTLTLIGDNSYVIDSKITAEQSMQGITLSGSGLFNYEIHKATGAPIYGLLTLPLSGTMAAQGTMVSVKINITGSFEFIQ
;
A
#
# COMPACT_ATOMS: atom_id res chain seq x y z
N MET A 1 8.33 5.46 -4.18
CA MET A 1 8.80 6.30 -3.05
C MET A 1 7.67 7.26 -2.72
N VAL A 2 7.04 7.10 -1.56
CA VAL A 2 6.07 8.09 -1.07
C VAL A 2 6.86 9.37 -0.79
N PRO A 3 6.43 10.56 -1.26
CA PRO A 3 7.14 11.80 -1.01
C PRO A 3 7.34 11.99 0.50
N SER A 4 8.58 12.11 0.93
CA SER A 4 8.96 12.19 2.35
C SER A 4 8.63 13.54 3.00
N ASN A 5 7.92 14.41 2.28
CA ASN A 5 7.73 15.79 2.65
C ASN A 5 6.22 16.12 2.70
N GLY A 6 5.68 16.36 3.88
CA GLY A 6 4.26 16.67 4.06
C GLY A 6 3.75 17.91 3.28
N LYS A 7 4.65 18.73 2.73
CA LYS A 7 4.30 19.82 1.81
C LYS A 7 3.94 19.30 0.41
N GLU A 8 4.62 18.25 -0.08
CA GLU A 8 4.34 17.66 -1.39
C GLU A 8 2.99 16.92 -1.40
N LEU A 9 2.66 16.20 -0.32
CA LEU A 9 1.34 15.56 -0.19
C LEU A 9 0.19 16.57 -0.22
N LYS A 10 0.33 17.75 0.40
CA LYS A 10 -0.67 18.81 0.33
C LYS A 10 -0.87 19.36 -1.09
N ALA A 11 0.17 19.36 -1.93
CA ALA A 11 0.07 19.84 -3.31
C ALA A 11 -0.84 18.96 -4.18
N TYR A 12 -1.06 17.70 -3.80
CA TYR A 12 -1.88 16.74 -4.53
C TYR A 12 -3.25 16.47 -3.88
N THR A 13 -3.51 17.03 -2.72
CA THR A 13 -4.81 16.88 -2.04
C THR A 13 -5.92 17.48 -2.91
N GLY A 14 -6.96 16.70 -3.17
CA GLY A 14 -8.08 17.10 -4.02
C GLY A 14 -7.82 17.02 -5.53
N LYS A 15 -6.64 16.59 -5.96
CA LYS A 15 -6.34 16.34 -7.38
C LYS A 15 -6.83 14.95 -7.80
N VAL A 16 -7.44 14.89 -8.97
CA VAL A 16 -8.01 13.64 -9.49
C VAL A 16 -7.16 13.14 -10.64
N VAL A 17 -6.72 11.92 -10.53
CA VAL A 17 -6.03 11.18 -11.60
C VAL A 17 -6.90 9.98 -11.98
N ARG A 18 -7.17 9.81 -13.26
CA ARG A 18 -7.88 8.66 -13.81
C ARG A 18 -6.88 7.72 -14.48
N ALA A 19 -6.99 6.45 -14.21
CA ALA A 19 -6.23 5.41 -14.88
C ALA A 19 -7.14 4.23 -15.20
N GLU A 20 -6.84 3.54 -16.28
CA GLU A 20 -7.42 2.24 -16.60
C GLU A 20 -6.48 1.16 -16.08
N VAL A 21 -7.00 0.17 -15.39
CA VAL A 21 -6.20 -0.88 -14.75
C VAL A 21 -6.77 -2.26 -15.06
N THR A 22 -5.88 -3.25 -15.08
CA THR A 22 -6.27 -4.66 -15.06
C THR A 22 -6.94 -5.00 -13.71
N PRO A 23 -7.61 -6.17 -13.60
CA PRO A 23 -8.10 -6.67 -12.31
C PRO A 23 -7.01 -6.83 -11.24
N TYR A 24 -5.75 -6.86 -11.62
CA TYR A 24 -4.59 -6.95 -10.72
C TYR A 24 -3.95 -5.59 -10.40
N PHE A 25 -4.62 -4.49 -10.74
CA PHE A 25 -4.13 -3.11 -10.57
C PHE A 25 -2.88 -2.76 -11.39
N GLU A 26 -2.63 -3.48 -12.45
CA GLU A 26 -1.62 -3.10 -13.43
C GLU A 26 -2.17 -2.04 -14.37
N LEU A 27 -1.37 -1.01 -14.65
CA LEU A 27 -1.76 0.09 -15.51
C LEU A 27 -1.97 -0.36 -16.96
N VAL A 28 -3.11 0.02 -17.54
CA VAL A 28 -3.41 -0.13 -18.97
C VAL A 28 -3.32 1.26 -19.62
N GLY A 29 -2.27 1.51 -20.39
CA GLY A 29 -2.03 2.81 -21.02
C GLY A 29 -1.46 3.84 -20.06
N GLU A 30 -1.69 5.13 -20.35
CA GLU A 30 -1.17 6.23 -19.53
C GLU A 30 -2.25 6.84 -18.63
N PRO A 31 -1.94 7.10 -17.34
CA PRO A 31 -2.87 7.77 -16.45
C PRO A 31 -3.07 9.22 -16.90
N LYS A 32 -4.30 9.70 -16.77
CA LYS A 32 -4.70 11.06 -17.16
C LYS A 32 -5.05 11.86 -15.93
N ALA A 33 -4.43 13.02 -15.77
CA ALA A 33 -4.90 14.01 -14.81
C ALA A 33 -6.21 14.63 -15.32
N LEU A 34 -7.20 14.72 -14.44
CA LEU A 34 -8.44 15.46 -14.73
C LEU A 34 -8.34 16.94 -14.34
N ASP A 35 -7.25 17.32 -13.68
CA ASP A 35 -6.93 18.68 -13.28
C ASP A 35 -5.71 19.16 -14.08
N GLU A 36 -5.87 20.24 -14.84
CA GLU A 36 -4.82 20.83 -15.69
C GLU A 36 -3.57 21.26 -14.89
N SER A 37 -3.69 21.46 -13.58
CA SER A 37 -2.55 21.79 -12.71
C SER A 37 -1.66 20.58 -12.38
N VAL A 38 -2.06 19.37 -12.77
CA VAL A 38 -1.29 18.14 -12.58
C VAL A 38 -0.67 17.72 -13.91
N SER A 39 0.64 17.75 -13.99
CA SER A 39 1.34 17.30 -15.20
C SER A 39 1.14 15.79 -15.45
N PRO A 40 1.20 15.33 -16.71
CA PRO A 40 1.12 13.89 -17.02
C PRO A 40 2.16 13.05 -16.27
N GLU A 41 3.38 13.57 -16.12
CA GLU A 41 4.45 12.91 -15.37
C GLU A 41 4.08 12.75 -13.88
N THR A 42 3.48 13.77 -13.28
CA THR A 42 3.00 13.71 -11.91
C THR A 42 1.84 12.72 -11.76
N ALA A 43 0.90 12.72 -12.69
CA ALA A 43 -0.20 11.76 -12.70
C ALA A 43 0.32 10.32 -12.75
N LYS A 44 1.33 10.06 -13.57
CA LYS A 44 2.00 8.77 -13.66
C LYS A 44 2.66 8.37 -12.34
N LYS A 45 3.43 9.26 -11.72
CA LYS A 45 4.10 9.00 -10.42
C LYS A 45 3.11 8.71 -9.29
N VAL A 46 2.02 9.47 -9.22
CA VAL A 46 0.94 9.24 -8.24
C VAL A 46 0.31 7.88 -8.46
N PHE A 47 0.00 7.54 -9.71
CA PHE A 47 -0.59 6.26 -10.03
C PHE A 47 0.37 5.10 -9.73
N GLU A 48 1.64 5.19 -10.12
CA GLU A 48 2.65 4.17 -9.84
C GLU A 48 2.80 3.91 -8.34
N ALA A 49 2.76 4.94 -7.51
CA ALA A 49 2.79 4.81 -6.06
C ALA A 49 1.57 4.05 -5.52
N VAL A 50 0.38 4.33 -6.03
CA VAL A 50 -0.86 3.62 -5.65
C VAL A 50 -0.85 2.19 -6.18
N SER A 51 -0.51 2.00 -7.45
CA SER A 51 -0.47 0.69 -8.10
C SER A 51 0.53 -0.25 -7.44
N SER A 52 1.74 0.23 -7.13
CA SER A 52 2.75 -0.57 -6.41
C SER A 52 2.29 -0.98 -5.00
N THR A 53 1.44 -0.17 -4.38
CA THR A 53 0.83 -0.48 -3.09
C THR A 53 -0.22 -1.58 -3.21
N LEU A 54 -1.02 -1.56 -4.28
CA LEU A 54 -2.18 -2.43 -4.46
C LEU A 54 -1.86 -3.73 -5.20
N SER A 55 -0.85 -3.75 -6.07
CA SER A 55 -0.54 -4.92 -6.91
C SER A 55 -0.18 -6.19 -6.12
N GLY A 56 0.47 -6.04 -4.97
CA GLY A 56 0.82 -7.15 -4.08
C GLY A 56 -0.35 -7.70 -3.25
N LEU A 57 -1.54 -7.10 -3.34
CA LEU A 57 -2.71 -7.52 -2.57
C LEU A 57 -3.42 -8.74 -3.17
N TYR A 58 -3.18 -9.04 -4.44
CA TYR A 58 -3.92 -10.06 -5.17
C TYR A 58 -3.11 -11.35 -5.31
N PRO A 59 -3.71 -12.51 -5.02
CA PRO A 59 -3.05 -13.79 -5.31
C PRO A 59 -2.88 -13.95 -6.81
N LYS A 60 -1.71 -14.42 -7.24
CA LYS A 60 -1.39 -14.68 -8.66
C LYS A 60 -2.01 -15.98 -9.20
N GLN A 61 -2.67 -16.72 -8.33
CA GLN A 61 -3.34 -17.99 -8.65
C GLN A 61 -4.67 -18.07 -7.90
N ALA A 62 -5.55 -18.97 -8.32
CA ALA A 62 -6.79 -19.21 -7.62
C ALA A 62 -6.52 -19.70 -6.19
N VAL A 63 -7.23 -19.16 -5.22
CA VAL A 63 -7.11 -19.49 -3.80
C VAL A 63 -8.50 -19.83 -3.22
N ALA A 64 -8.51 -20.71 -2.24
CA ALA A 64 -9.67 -21.04 -1.44
C ALA A 64 -9.61 -20.36 -0.07
N GLN A 65 -10.70 -20.33 0.65
CA GLN A 65 -10.71 -19.81 2.02
C GLN A 65 -9.77 -20.60 2.91
N GLY A 66 -8.90 -19.89 3.61
CA GLY A 66 -7.83 -20.43 4.43
C GLY A 66 -6.49 -20.57 3.72
N ASP A 67 -6.45 -20.46 2.39
CA ASP A 67 -5.21 -20.50 1.65
C ASP A 67 -4.35 -19.25 1.92
N THR A 68 -3.04 -19.42 1.83
CA THR A 68 -2.06 -18.36 2.03
C THR A 68 -1.17 -18.20 0.81
N TRP A 69 -0.73 -16.95 0.58
CA TRP A 69 0.30 -16.64 -0.42
C TRP A 69 1.26 -15.58 0.10
N GLU A 70 2.40 -15.48 -0.53
CA GLU A 70 3.42 -14.49 -0.21
C GLU A 70 3.65 -13.58 -1.42
N ASP A 71 3.79 -12.29 -1.16
CA ASP A 71 4.14 -11.29 -2.16
C ASP A 71 4.87 -10.10 -1.48
N THR A 72 5.16 -9.07 -2.25
CA THR A 72 5.67 -7.80 -1.76
C THR A 72 4.58 -6.74 -1.82
N VAL A 73 4.49 -5.91 -0.78
CA VAL A 73 3.52 -4.82 -0.68
C VAL A 73 4.23 -3.55 -0.23
N PHE A 74 3.67 -2.39 -0.58
CA PHE A 74 4.24 -1.09 -0.19
C PHE A 74 5.74 -0.97 -0.53
N GLY A 75 6.11 -1.32 -1.77
CA GLY A 75 7.49 -1.45 -2.21
C GLY A 75 8.03 -2.87 -2.02
N ASP A 76 9.14 -3.01 -1.28
CA ASP A 76 9.83 -4.31 -1.12
C ASP A 76 9.49 -5.04 0.19
N ASN A 77 8.46 -4.60 0.92
CA ASN A 77 8.08 -5.23 2.17
C ASN A 77 7.40 -6.57 1.91
N LYS A 78 7.82 -7.61 2.64
CA LYS A 78 7.24 -8.94 2.50
C LYS A 78 5.88 -9.00 3.17
N ALA A 79 4.91 -9.59 2.49
CA ALA A 79 3.59 -9.86 3.01
C ALA A 79 3.26 -11.35 2.88
N LYS A 80 2.68 -11.90 3.94
CA LYS A 80 2.02 -13.19 3.93
C LYS A 80 0.53 -12.97 4.13
N SER A 81 -0.23 -13.24 3.09
CA SER A 81 -1.66 -12.99 3.01
C SER A 81 -2.45 -14.28 3.17
N THR A 82 -3.62 -14.18 3.74
CA THR A 82 -4.57 -15.28 3.93
C THR A 82 -5.96 -14.84 3.49
N LEU A 83 -6.64 -15.63 2.68
CA LEU A 83 -8.05 -15.43 2.39
C LEU A 83 -8.88 -15.91 3.59
N THR A 84 -9.30 -14.99 4.44
CA THR A 84 -9.94 -15.32 5.72
C THR A 84 -11.43 -15.55 5.60
N LEU A 85 -12.09 -14.84 4.69
CA LEU A 85 -13.54 -14.95 4.50
C LEU A 85 -13.92 -14.78 3.03
N ILE A 86 -14.84 -15.62 2.59
CA ILE A 86 -15.57 -15.48 1.34
C ILE A 86 -17.01 -15.08 1.69
N GLY A 87 -17.28 -13.78 1.71
CA GLY A 87 -18.63 -13.23 1.91
C GLY A 87 -19.51 -13.34 0.66
N ASP A 88 -20.70 -12.80 0.67
CA ASP A 88 -21.63 -12.86 -0.48
C ASP A 88 -21.09 -12.05 -1.67
N ASN A 89 -20.62 -10.83 -1.43
CA ASN A 89 -20.17 -9.88 -2.45
C ASN A 89 -18.68 -9.56 -2.39
N SER A 90 -17.94 -10.08 -1.42
CA SER A 90 -16.54 -9.72 -1.20
C SER A 90 -15.68 -10.86 -0.70
N TYR A 91 -14.38 -10.63 -0.79
CA TYR A 91 -13.32 -11.43 -0.18
C TYR A 91 -12.65 -10.59 0.90
N VAL A 92 -12.45 -11.15 2.09
CA VAL A 92 -11.69 -10.53 3.18
C VAL A 92 -10.32 -11.20 3.27
N ILE A 93 -9.28 -10.40 3.31
CA ILE A 93 -7.90 -10.85 3.28
C ILE A 93 -7.14 -10.20 4.43
N ASP A 94 -6.43 -11.01 5.18
CA ASP A 94 -5.50 -10.58 6.22
C ASP A 94 -4.07 -10.81 5.74
N SER A 95 -3.26 -9.76 5.77
CA SER A 95 -1.85 -9.81 5.42
C SER A 95 -0.98 -9.46 6.61
N LYS A 96 -0.04 -10.33 6.95
CA LYS A 96 1.03 -10.01 7.88
C LYS A 96 2.19 -9.44 7.09
N ILE A 97 2.54 -8.18 7.37
CA ILE A 97 3.61 -7.46 6.70
C ILE A 97 4.85 -7.48 7.58
N THR A 98 6.00 -7.78 6.98
CA THR A 98 7.32 -7.60 7.59
C THR A 98 8.05 -6.52 6.79
N ALA A 99 8.42 -5.44 7.48
CA ALA A 99 9.06 -4.29 6.89
C ALA A 99 10.42 -4.02 7.50
N GLU A 100 11.35 -3.60 6.64
CA GLU A 100 12.63 -3.03 7.01
C GLU A 100 12.87 -1.77 6.18
N GLN A 101 13.09 -0.66 6.84
CA GLN A 101 13.29 0.65 6.21
C GLN A 101 14.58 1.28 6.73
N SER A 102 15.46 1.65 5.82
CA SER A 102 16.68 2.39 6.15
C SER A 102 16.53 3.86 5.76
N MET A 103 16.64 4.74 6.75
CA MET A 103 16.54 6.19 6.57
C MET A 103 17.66 6.88 7.34
N GLN A 104 18.44 7.71 6.67
CA GLN A 104 19.46 8.58 7.31
C GLN A 104 20.35 7.86 8.33
N GLY A 105 20.78 6.63 8.01
CA GLY A 105 21.66 5.83 8.89
C GLY A 105 20.94 5.10 10.03
N ILE A 106 19.60 5.09 10.05
CA ILE A 106 18.78 4.30 10.96
C ILE A 106 18.13 3.18 10.14
N THR A 107 18.16 1.98 10.67
CA THR A 107 17.34 0.87 10.16
C THR A 107 16.19 0.65 11.13
N LEU A 108 14.97 0.81 10.62
CA LEU A 108 13.73 0.54 11.34
C LEU A 108 13.17 -0.77 10.80
N SER A 109 12.81 -1.67 11.69
CA SER A 109 12.16 -2.94 11.33
C SER A 109 10.94 -3.21 12.19
N GLY A 110 10.02 -4.00 11.66
CA GLY A 110 8.83 -4.38 12.39
C GLY A 110 7.89 -5.28 11.59
N SER A 111 6.83 -5.70 12.24
CA SER A 111 5.76 -6.47 11.63
C SER A 111 4.42 -5.84 11.94
N GLY A 112 3.56 -5.79 10.96
CA GLY A 112 2.23 -5.23 11.07
C GLY A 112 1.17 -6.08 10.41
N LEU A 113 -0.05 -5.58 10.45
CA LEU A 113 -1.23 -6.21 9.86
C LEU A 113 -1.86 -5.26 8.84
N PHE A 114 -2.28 -5.82 7.73
CA PHE A 114 -3.09 -5.16 6.75
C PHE A 114 -4.32 -6.02 6.46
N ASN A 115 -5.46 -5.56 6.91
CA ASN A 115 -6.76 -6.17 6.66
C ASN A 115 -7.44 -5.42 5.52
N TYR A 116 -7.90 -6.11 4.49
CA TYR A 116 -8.56 -5.49 3.35
C TYR A 116 -9.64 -6.36 2.75
N GLU A 117 -10.56 -5.70 2.05
CA GLU A 117 -11.72 -6.29 1.42
C GLU A 117 -11.75 -5.97 -0.07
N ILE A 118 -12.04 -6.98 -0.90
CA ILE A 118 -12.10 -6.89 -2.36
C ILE A 118 -13.48 -7.29 -2.84
N HIS A 119 -14.07 -6.49 -3.72
CA HIS A 119 -15.37 -6.79 -4.34
C HIS A 119 -15.26 -7.95 -5.33
N LYS A 120 -16.12 -8.96 -5.21
CA LYS A 120 -16.05 -10.19 -6.00
C LYS A 120 -16.24 -9.98 -7.50
N ALA A 121 -17.20 -9.14 -7.88
CA ALA A 121 -17.55 -8.98 -9.28
C ALA A 121 -16.54 -8.10 -10.06
N THR A 122 -15.93 -7.14 -9.40
CA THR A 122 -15.06 -6.15 -10.05
C THR A 122 -13.58 -6.33 -9.75
N GLY A 123 -13.24 -7.09 -8.70
CA GLY A 123 -11.88 -7.17 -8.19
C GLY A 123 -11.42 -5.87 -7.51
N ALA A 124 -12.26 -4.84 -7.42
CA ALA A 124 -11.89 -3.57 -6.83
C ALA A 124 -11.75 -3.70 -5.31
N PRO A 125 -10.72 -3.09 -4.71
CA PRO A 125 -10.65 -2.99 -3.26
C PRO A 125 -11.80 -2.10 -2.76
N ILE A 126 -12.41 -2.50 -1.65
CA ILE A 126 -13.51 -1.76 -1.00
C ILE A 126 -12.96 -0.97 0.17
N TYR A 127 -12.23 -1.66 1.02
CA TYR A 127 -11.71 -1.12 2.27
C TYR A 127 -10.36 -1.74 2.60
N GLY A 128 -9.52 -1.00 3.33
CA GLY A 128 -8.27 -1.51 3.89
C GLY A 128 -7.83 -0.75 5.12
N LEU A 129 -7.27 -1.47 6.07
CA LEU A 129 -6.71 -0.93 7.32
C LEU A 129 -5.32 -1.49 7.53
N LEU A 130 -4.33 -0.61 7.59
CA LEU A 130 -2.93 -0.92 7.89
C LEU A 130 -2.55 -0.47 9.29
N THR A 131 -1.87 -1.34 10.02
CA THR A 131 -1.15 -0.99 11.25
C THR A 131 0.23 -1.62 11.19
N LEU A 132 1.27 -0.81 11.17
CA LEU A 132 2.65 -1.24 11.04
C LEU A 132 3.57 -0.50 12.04
N PRO A 133 3.81 -1.08 13.20
CA PRO A 133 4.80 -0.57 14.15
C PRO A 133 6.22 -0.91 13.68
N LEU A 134 7.08 0.09 13.65
CA LEU A 134 8.50 -0.03 13.34
C LEU A 134 9.35 0.44 14.51
N SER A 135 10.47 -0.21 14.75
CA SER A 135 11.43 0.20 15.78
C SER A 135 12.87 0.00 15.30
N GLY A 136 13.76 0.80 15.84
CA GLY A 136 15.19 0.72 15.58
C GLY A 136 15.99 1.55 16.55
N THR A 137 17.30 1.59 16.34
CA THR A 137 18.21 2.41 17.15
C THR A 137 19.08 3.27 16.27
N MET A 138 19.43 4.44 16.75
CA MET A 138 20.37 5.34 16.10
C MET A 138 21.44 5.81 17.07
N ALA A 139 22.64 6.03 16.59
CA ALA A 139 23.66 6.71 17.37
C ALA A 139 23.49 8.22 17.22
N ALA A 140 23.27 8.92 18.32
CA ALA A 140 23.19 10.36 18.38
C ALA A 140 24.16 10.89 19.43
N GLN A 141 25.13 11.69 19.03
CA GLN A 141 26.12 12.30 19.93
C GLN A 141 26.78 11.31 20.92
N GLY A 142 27.12 10.10 20.42
CA GLY A 142 27.75 9.05 21.24
C GLY A 142 26.79 8.26 22.13
N THR A 143 25.49 8.54 22.05
CA THR A 143 24.45 7.81 22.80
C THR A 143 23.55 7.04 21.83
N MET A 144 23.17 5.81 22.20
CA MET A 144 22.19 5.03 21.45
C MET A 144 20.78 5.47 21.83
N VAL A 145 20.04 5.93 20.83
CA VAL A 145 18.63 6.37 20.99
C VAL A 145 17.70 5.35 20.32
N SER A 146 16.69 4.91 21.04
CA SER A 146 15.64 4.07 20.49
C SER A 146 14.62 4.92 19.74
N VAL A 147 14.30 4.52 18.50
CA VAL A 147 13.27 5.16 17.68
C VAL A 147 12.13 4.18 17.49
N LYS A 148 10.90 4.64 17.69
CA LYS A 148 9.67 3.89 17.43
C LYS A 148 8.75 4.73 16.55
N ILE A 149 8.25 4.14 15.46
CA ILE A 149 7.29 4.75 14.55
C ILE A 149 6.11 3.81 14.43
N ASN A 150 4.90 4.33 14.52
CA ASN A 150 3.70 3.58 14.23
C ASN A 150 3.06 4.14 12.96
N ILE A 151 3.00 3.31 11.92
CA ILE A 151 2.36 3.67 10.65
C ILE A 151 0.95 3.09 10.68
N THR A 152 -0.04 3.97 10.54
CA THR A 152 -1.44 3.58 10.36
C THR A 152 -1.97 4.20 9.09
N GLY A 153 -2.78 3.46 8.37
CA GLY A 153 -3.41 3.94 7.15
C GLY A 153 -4.72 3.21 6.91
N SER A 154 -5.66 3.89 6.32
CA SER A 154 -6.90 3.30 5.84
C SER A 154 -7.23 3.85 4.47
N PHE A 155 -7.90 3.05 3.66
CA PHE A 155 -8.51 3.50 2.43
C PHE A 155 -9.94 2.94 2.33
N GLU A 156 -10.77 3.66 1.64
CA GLU A 156 -12.11 3.27 1.25
C GLU A 156 -12.31 3.70 -0.20
N PHE A 157 -12.82 2.80 -1.02
CA PHE A 157 -13.16 3.11 -2.41
C PHE A 157 -14.64 3.48 -2.49
N ILE A 158 -14.91 4.70 -2.91
CA ILE A 158 -16.26 5.19 -3.17
C ILE A 158 -16.64 4.76 -4.59
N GLN A 159 -17.68 3.96 -4.72
CA GLN A 159 -18.26 3.54 -5.99
C GLN A 159 -19.21 4.59 -6.54
#